data_3b16c83dc17c26deaac828a04ceaf3de
#
_entry.id   3b16c83dc17c26deaac828a04ceaf3de
#
_cell.length_a   1.000
_cell.length_b   1.000
_cell.length_c   1.000
_cell.angle_alpha   90.00
_cell.angle_beta   90.00
_cell.angle_gamma   90.00
#
_symmetry.space_group_name_H-M   'P 1'
#
loop_
_entity.id
_entity.type
_entity.pdbx_description
1 polymer ?
#
loop_
_entity_poly.entity_id
_entity_poly.type
_entity_poly.pdbx_seq_one_letter_code
_entity_poly.pdbx_strand_id
1 'polypeptide(L)'
;RKIFYGMMIAEGIIAMIWAAAAMSLFSGYGGLNEKLTAIGTAGVVSEASILMLGAVGGTLAILGVIILPITSGDTAFRAARMVIADYLKVGQAKIISRLWIAIPLFVISYALTKIDFNILWRYFSWANQATAVIALWVGAMYLIIAKKNHWIASIPAAFMTYNVFVYILYEKIGFNLPLNVSYIGGLVLTIIVIVAFIMRAISVRGTGFLLDE
;
A
#
# COMPACT_ATOMS: atom_id res chain seq x y z
N ARG A 1 -16.54 -9.73 8.63
CA ARG A 1 -16.75 -9.81 7.17
C ARG A 1 -17.32 -8.51 6.60
N LYS A 2 -18.55 -8.09 7.02
CA LYS A 2 -19.24 -6.91 6.44
C LYS A 2 -18.42 -5.61 6.57
N ILE A 3 -17.81 -5.36 7.72
CA ILE A 3 -17.00 -4.16 7.94
C ILE A 3 -15.78 -4.18 7.02
N PHE A 4 -15.01 -5.27 7.00
CA PHE A 4 -13.77 -5.37 6.23
C PHE A 4 -14.02 -5.21 4.73
N TYR A 5 -14.87 -6.05 4.14
CA TYR A 5 -15.16 -5.96 2.69
C TYR A 5 -15.92 -4.70 2.31
N GLY A 6 -16.86 -4.26 3.13
CA GLY A 6 -17.64 -3.05 2.86
C GLY A 6 -16.76 -1.81 2.84
N MET A 7 -15.84 -1.67 3.78
CA MET A 7 -14.94 -0.52 3.84
C MET A 7 -13.91 -0.54 2.71
N MET A 8 -13.37 -1.71 2.33
CA MET A 8 -12.47 -1.82 1.17
C MET A 8 -13.15 -1.40 -0.14
N ILE A 9 -14.40 -1.82 -0.36
CA ILE A 9 -15.16 -1.44 -1.55
C ILE A 9 -15.45 0.06 -1.53
N ALA A 10 -15.89 0.60 -0.40
CA ALA A 10 -16.17 2.03 -0.25
C ALA A 10 -14.90 2.87 -0.49
N GLU A 11 -13.76 2.48 0.06
CA GLU A 11 -12.48 3.14 -0.12
C GLU A 11 -12.05 3.13 -1.60
N GLY A 12 -12.17 1.99 -2.28
CA GLY A 12 -11.88 1.89 -3.71
C GLY A 12 -12.78 2.77 -4.57
N ILE A 13 -14.08 2.81 -4.28
CA ILE A 13 -15.03 3.69 -4.99
C ILE A 13 -14.69 5.17 -4.74
N ILE A 14 -14.42 5.56 -3.51
CA ILE A 14 -14.03 6.94 -3.16
C ILE A 14 -12.75 7.34 -3.87
N ALA A 15 -11.75 6.46 -3.92
CA ALA A 15 -10.50 6.73 -4.64
C ALA A 15 -10.73 6.95 -6.15
N MET A 16 -11.59 6.14 -6.77
CA MET A 16 -11.96 6.33 -8.18
C MET A 16 -12.72 7.65 -8.42
N ILE A 17 -13.62 8.03 -7.50
CA ILE A 17 -14.36 9.31 -7.58
C ILE A 17 -13.37 10.48 -7.49
N TRP A 18 -12.41 10.45 -6.57
CA TRP A 18 -11.37 11.49 -6.46
C TRP A 18 -10.51 11.60 -7.72
N ALA A 19 -10.09 10.47 -8.28
CA ALA A 19 -9.32 10.46 -9.52
C ALA A 19 -10.13 11.03 -10.70
N ALA A 20 -11.37 10.61 -10.86
CA ALA A 20 -12.26 11.08 -11.91
C ALA A 20 -12.55 12.58 -11.76
N ALA A 21 -12.81 13.06 -10.54
CA ALA A 21 -13.06 14.46 -10.24
C ALA A 21 -11.84 15.33 -10.58
N ALA A 22 -10.64 14.93 -10.15
CA ALA A 22 -9.42 15.65 -10.46
C ALA A 22 -9.16 15.72 -11.98
N MET A 23 -9.31 14.59 -12.68
CA MET A 23 -9.12 14.56 -14.13
C MET A 23 -10.17 15.41 -14.88
N SER A 24 -11.41 15.42 -14.41
CA SER A 24 -12.50 16.22 -15.01
C SER A 24 -12.29 17.72 -14.81
N LEU A 25 -11.86 18.14 -13.60
CA LEU A 25 -11.65 19.55 -13.27
C LEU A 25 -10.45 20.18 -13.98
N PHE A 26 -9.40 19.40 -14.22
CA PHE A 26 -8.13 19.88 -14.77
C PHE A 26 -7.88 19.43 -16.21
N SER A 27 -8.94 19.26 -17.00
CA SER A 27 -8.83 18.95 -18.44
C SER A 27 -8.08 17.66 -18.77
N GLY A 28 -8.34 16.61 -17.99
CA GLY A 28 -7.76 15.29 -18.18
C GLY A 28 -6.37 15.14 -17.57
N TYR A 29 -5.67 14.07 -17.99
CA TYR A 29 -4.37 13.70 -17.43
C TYR A 29 -3.29 14.77 -17.64
N GLY A 30 -3.26 15.42 -18.82
CA GLY A 30 -2.27 16.45 -19.15
C GLY A 30 -2.38 17.67 -18.25
N GLY A 31 -3.58 18.25 -18.14
CA GLY A 31 -3.82 19.41 -17.29
C GLY A 31 -3.67 19.12 -15.81
N LEU A 32 -4.06 17.92 -15.37
CA LEU A 32 -3.84 17.50 -14.00
C LEU A 32 -2.33 17.38 -13.68
N ASN A 33 -1.53 16.84 -14.59
CA ASN A 33 -0.08 16.72 -14.39
C ASN A 33 0.61 18.09 -14.33
N GLU A 34 0.18 19.04 -15.16
CA GLU A 34 0.65 20.43 -15.11
C GLU A 34 0.32 21.09 -13.76
N LYS A 35 -0.91 20.92 -13.28
CA LYS A 35 -1.32 21.42 -11.96
C LYS A 35 -0.53 20.76 -10.83
N LEU A 36 -0.31 19.46 -10.88
CA LEU A 36 0.49 18.73 -9.89
C LEU A 36 1.93 19.23 -9.81
N THR A 37 2.52 19.60 -10.95
CA THR A 37 3.87 20.18 -10.97
C THR A 37 3.90 21.61 -10.47
N ALA A 38 2.84 22.40 -10.70
CA ALA A 38 2.76 23.82 -10.31
C ALA A 38 2.46 24.01 -8.82
N ILE A 39 1.47 23.30 -8.26
CA ILE A 39 0.96 23.54 -6.90
C ILE A 39 1.07 22.31 -5.98
N GLY A 40 1.58 21.20 -6.48
CA GLY A 40 1.72 19.94 -5.74
C GLY A 40 0.38 19.23 -5.47
N THR A 41 0.47 18.05 -4.89
CA THR A 41 -0.70 17.19 -4.60
C THR A 41 -1.68 17.85 -3.61
N ALA A 42 -1.16 18.47 -2.55
CA ALA A 42 -2.00 19.14 -1.55
C ALA A 42 -2.76 20.35 -2.14
N GLY A 43 -2.10 21.11 -3.02
CA GLY A 43 -2.71 22.22 -3.73
C GLY A 43 -3.84 21.78 -4.66
N VAL A 44 -3.63 20.71 -5.42
CA VAL A 44 -4.65 20.11 -6.30
C VAL A 44 -5.87 19.63 -5.50
N VAL A 45 -5.68 18.95 -4.38
CA VAL A 45 -6.78 18.50 -3.50
C VAL A 45 -7.55 19.69 -2.95
N SER A 46 -6.85 20.75 -2.52
CA SER A 46 -7.47 21.99 -2.01
C SER A 46 -8.28 22.69 -3.10
N GLU A 47 -7.70 22.92 -4.27
CA GLU A 47 -8.37 23.57 -5.40
C GLU A 47 -9.59 22.76 -5.86
N ALA A 48 -9.46 21.45 -6.03
CA ALA A 48 -10.57 20.57 -6.39
C ALA A 48 -11.70 20.61 -5.37
N SER A 49 -11.38 20.55 -4.08
CA SER A 49 -12.37 20.61 -3.01
C SER A 49 -13.17 21.90 -3.00
N ILE A 50 -12.48 23.03 -3.19
CA ILE A 50 -13.13 24.35 -3.22
C ILE A 50 -13.98 24.53 -4.49
N LEU A 51 -13.48 24.11 -5.65
CA LEU A 51 -14.19 24.19 -6.92
C LEU A 51 -15.48 23.35 -6.93
N MET A 52 -15.45 22.15 -6.32
CA MET A 52 -16.59 21.24 -6.32
C MET A 52 -17.61 21.55 -5.23
N LEU A 53 -17.16 21.96 -4.04
CA LEU A 53 -17.99 22.04 -2.84
C LEU A 53 -18.20 23.50 -2.37
N GLY A 54 -17.63 24.47 -3.07
CA GLY A 54 -17.65 25.88 -2.67
C GLY A 54 -16.76 26.14 -1.45
N ALA A 55 -16.74 27.39 -0.98
CA ALA A 55 -15.84 27.83 0.09
C ALA A 55 -16.07 27.07 1.41
N VAL A 56 -17.30 26.90 1.84
CA VAL A 56 -17.61 26.24 3.12
C VAL A 56 -17.40 24.73 3.02
N GLY A 57 -17.98 24.08 2.01
CA GLY A 57 -17.84 22.64 1.81
C GLY A 57 -16.39 22.24 1.51
N GLY A 58 -15.68 23.02 0.71
CA GLY A 58 -14.27 22.82 0.42
C GLY A 58 -13.39 22.91 1.66
N THR A 59 -13.60 23.91 2.52
CA THR A 59 -12.88 24.03 3.79
C THR A 59 -13.11 22.83 4.71
N LEU A 60 -14.37 22.36 4.84
CA LEU A 60 -14.67 21.17 5.62
C LEU A 60 -14.01 19.91 5.05
N ALA A 61 -14.00 19.75 3.73
CA ALA A 61 -13.32 18.65 3.06
C ALA A 61 -11.81 18.67 3.32
N ILE A 62 -11.16 19.83 3.21
CA ILE A 62 -9.73 20.02 3.49
C ILE A 62 -9.41 19.67 4.94
N LEU A 63 -10.20 20.14 5.90
CA LEU A 63 -10.05 19.76 7.31
C LEU A 63 -10.15 18.24 7.50
N GLY A 64 -11.10 17.59 6.84
CA GLY A 64 -11.22 16.12 6.84
C GLY A 64 -9.97 15.43 6.31
N VAL A 65 -9.43 15.90 5.19
CA VAL A 65 -8.18 15.37 4.58
C VAL A 65 -6.96 15.56 5.51
N ILE A 66 -6.93 16.62 6.32
CA ILE A 66 -5.85 16.84 7.30
C ILE A 66 -6.01 15.94 8.52
N ILE A 67 -7.22 15.76 9.03
CA ILE A 67 -7.48 14.98 10.25
C ILE A 67 -7.30 13.47 10.01
N LEU A 68 -7.69 12.98 8.84
CA LEU A 68 -7.65 11.56 8.50
C LEU A 68 -6.24 10.94 8.65
N PRO A 69 -5.15 11.53 8.10
CA PRO A 69 -3.80 11.01 8.29
C PRO A 69 -3.33 11.02 9.74
N ILE A 70 -3.81 11.94 10.57
CA ILE A 70 -3.44 11.99 12.00
C ILE A 70 -3.94 10.74 12.72
N THR A 71 -5.20 10.37 12.50
CA THR A 71 -5.80 9.17 13.13
C THR A 71 -5.18 7.88 12.60
N SER A 72 -4.92 7.82 11.29
CA SER A 72 -4.24 6.69 10.65
C SER A 72 -2.79 6.56 11.11
N GLY A 73 -2.10 7.69 11.29
CA GLY A 73 -0.73 7.75 11.79
C GLY A 73 -0.61 7.20 13.21
N ASP A 74 -1.50 7.57 14.12
CA ASP A 74 -1.50 7.01 15.50
C ASP A 74 -1.61 5.48 15.46
N THR A 75 -2.50 4.95 14.64
CA THR A 75 -2.68 3.51 14.49
C THR A 75 -1.45 2.83 13.88
N ALA A 76 -0.85 3.44 12.85
CA ALA A 76 0.34 2.92 12.19
C ALA A 76 1.56 2.90 13.14
N PHE A 77 1.80 3.98 13.90
CA PHE A 77 2.85 4.03 14.91
C PHE A 77 2.66 3.00 16.02
N ARG A 78 1.42 2.78 16.43
CA ARG A 78 1.09 1.76 17.42
C ARG A 78 1.38 0.36 16.88
N ALA A 79 0.97 0.07 15.65
CA ALA A 79 1.24 -1.21 15.00
C ALA A 79 2.74 -1.45 14.81
N ALA A 80 3.48 -0.47 14.28
CA ALA A 80 4.92 -0.55 14.10
C ALA A 80 5.65 -0.80 15.42
N ARG A 81 5.30 -0.07 16.47
CA ARG A 81 5.84 -0.28 17.82
C ARG A 81 5.60 -1.69 18.33
N MET A 82 4.38 -2.22 18.14
CA MET A 82 4.04 -3.57 18.60
C MET A 82 4.83 -4.64 17.85
N VAL A 83 4.95 -4.52 16.53
CA VAL A 83 5.74 -5.45 15.70
C VAL A 83 7.21 -5.44 16.11
N ILE A 84 7.80 -4.25 16.32
CA ILE A 84 9.19 -4.13 16.77
C ILE A 84 9.36 -4.69 18.18
N ALA A 85 8.42 -4.43 19.07
CA ALA A 85 8.45 -4.96 20.44
C ALA A 85 8.40 -6.50 20.47
N ASP A 86 7.55 -7.09 19.64
CA ASP A 86 7.43 -8.54 19.48
C ASP A 86 8.73 -9.14 18.94
N TYR A 87 9.30 -8.53 17.90
CA TYR A 87 10.56 -8.98 17.32
C TYR A 87 11.73 -8.90 18.30
N LEU A 88 11.82 -7.80 19.07
CA LEU A 88 12.84 -7.58 20.09
C LEU A 88 12.52 -8.27 21.43
N LYS A 89 11.37 -8.93 21.55
CA LYS A 89 10.85 -9.57 22.78
C LYS A 89 10.79 -8.61 23.97
N VAL A 90 10.46 -7.34 23.73
CA VAL A 90 10.36 -6.29 24.74
C VAL A 90 8.93 -6.19 25.24
N GLY A 91 8.72 -6.44 26.55
CA GLY A 91 7.40 -6.31 27.17
C GLY A 91 6.87 -4.87 27.13
N GLN A 92 5.61 -4.71 26.69
CA GLN A 92 4.96 -3.40 26.49
C GLN A 92 4.09 -2.95 27.68
N ALA A 93 4.20 -3.61 28.82
CA ALA A 93 3.42 -3.24 30.01
C ALA A 93 3.84 -1.90 30.62
N LYS A 94 5.15 -1.62 30.68
CA LYS A 94 5.72 -0.41 31.27
C LYS A 94 5.79 0.72 30.24
N ILE A 95 5.46 1.95 30.64
CA ILE A 95 5.52 3.14 29.78
C ILE A 95 6.93 3.37 29.24
N ILE A 96 7.96 3.20 30.05
CA ILE A 96 9.36 3.37 29.64
C ILE A 96 9.72 2.43 28.48
N SER A 97 9.30 1.16 28.55
CA SER A 97 9.55 0.20 27.46
C SER A 97 8.84 0.59 26.14
N ARG A 98 7.68 1.24 26.24
CA ARG A 98 6.98 1.79 25.06
C ARG A 98 7.74 2.98 24.46
N LEU A 99 8.22 3.89 25.31
CA LEU A 99 8.95 5.08 24.89
C LEU A 99 10.28 4.74 24.21
N TRP A 100 10.98 3.71 24.67
CA TRP A 100 12.23 3.25 24.07
C TRP A 100 12.08 2.86 22.57
N ILE A 101 10.92 2.35 22.18
CA ILE A 101 10.65 2.03 20.78
C ILE A 101 9.96 3.20 20.08
N ALA A 102 9.07 3.92 20.75
CA ALA A 102 8.31 5.00 20.15
C ALA A 102 9.18 6.21 19.79
N ILE A 103 10.13 6.62 20.66
CA ILE A 103 10.97 7.79 20.42
C ILE A 103 11.81 7.62 19.13
N PRO A 104 12.58 6.54 18.92
CA PRO A 104 13.29 6.33 17.66
C PRO A 104 12.37 6.33 16.43
N LEU A 105 11.18 5.72 16.53
CA LEU A 105 10.20 5.74 15.45
C LEU A 105 9.78 7.17 15.09
N PHE A 106 9.47 8.00 16.07
CA PHE A 106 9.10 9.41 15.85
C PHE A 106 10.27 10.22 15.27
N VAL A 107 11.49 9.99 15.75
CA VAL A 107 12.70 10.67 15.23
C VAL A 107 12.92 10.31 13.77
N ILE A 108 12.85 9.03 13.42
CA ILE A 108 12.96 8.57 12.02
C ILE A 108 11.83 9.17 11.17
N SER A 109 10.60 9.14 11.65
CA SER A 109 9.47 9.70 10.93
C SER A 109 9.62 11.21 10.70
N TYR A 110 10.11 11.95 11.71
CA TYR A 110 10.41 13.37 11.56
C TYR A 110 11.53 13.61 10.53
N ALA A 111 12.59 12.81 10.54
CA ALA A 111 13.63 12.89 9.53
C ALA A 111 13.11 12.63 8.12
N LEU A 112 12.19 11.66 7.95
CA LEU A 112 11.54 11.39 6.68
C LEU A 112 10.71 12.58 6.16
N THR A 113 10.14 13.42 7.03
CA THR A 113 9.42 14.63 6.58
C THR A 113 10.32 15.68 5.93
N LYS A 114 11.65 15.54 6.03
CA LYS A 114 12.61 16.43 5.36
C LYS A 114 12.97 15.98 3.94
N ILE A 115 12.58 14.78 3.57
CA ILE A 115 12.75 14.26 2.21
C ILE A 115 11.62 14.78 1.33
N ASP A 116 11.90 14.98 0.04
CA ASP A 116 10.88 15.37 -0.93
C ASP A 116 9.71 14.39 -0.92
N PHE A 117 8.50 14.95 -0.81
CA PHE A 117 7.27 14.15 -0.69
C PHE A 117 7.07 13.18 -1.85
N ASN A 118 7.41 13.59 -3.09
CA ASN A 118 7.19 12.76 -4.27
C ASN A 118 8.11 11.53 -4.25
N ILE A 119 9.34 11.68 -3.78
CA ILE A 119 10.28 10.57 -3.61
C ILE A 119 9.75 9.61 -2.54
N LEU A 120 9.41 10.15 -1.37
CA LEU A 120 8.89 9.36 -0.25
C LEU A 120 7.60 8.61 -0.63
N TRP A 121 6.70 9.29 -1.36
CA TRP A 121 5.43 8.72 -1.81
C TRP A 121 5.62 7.54 -2.78
N ARG A 122 6.59 7.63 -3.68
CA ARG A 122 6.91 6.51 -4.61
C ARG A 122 7.41 5.28 -3.88
N TYR A 123 8.33 5.44 -2.93
CA TYR A 123 8.80 4.32 -2.09
C TYR A 123 7.67 3.73 -1.25
N PHE A 124 6.86 4.58 -0.63
CA PHE A 124 5.71 4.15 0.18
C PHE A 124 4.70 3.37 -0.66
N SER A 125 4.33 3.88 -1.83
CA SER A 125 3.37 3.23 -2.72
C SER A 125 3.86 1.85 -3.17
N TRP A 126 5.14 1.75 -3.56
CA TRP A 126 5.73 0.48 -3.94
C TRP A 126 5.80 -0.50 -2.76
N ALA A 127 6.26 -0.07 -1.59
CA ALA A 127 6.36 -0.90 -0.40
C ALA A 127 4.99 -1.44 0.06
N ASN A 128 3.94 -0.59 -0.02
CA ASN A 128 2.57 -1.00 0.28
C ASN A 128 2.07 -2.09 -0.67
N GLN A 129 2.31 -1.93 -1.97
CA GLN A 129 1.95 -2.94 -2.98
C GLN A 129 2.75 -4.23 -2.78
N ALA A 130 4.05 -4.16 -2.50
CA ALA A 130 4.89 -5.32 -2.22
C ALA A 130 4.39 -6.08 -0.96
N THR A 131 3.99 -5.37 0.07
CA THR A 131 3.38 -5.96 1.27
C THR A 131 2.06 -6.67 0.95
N ALA A 132 1.22 -6.05 0.11
CA ALA A 132 -0.03 -6.66 -0.35
C ALA A 132 0.22 -7.95 -1.15
N VAL A 133 1.25 -8.00 -1.99
CA VAL A 133 1.66 -9.22 -2.71
C VAL A 133 1.99 -10.34 -1.73
N ILE A 134 2.82 -10.06 -0.72
CA ILE A 134 3.17 -11.06 0.30
C ILE A 134 1.92 -11.56 1.02
N ALA A 135 1.04 -10.66 1.45
CA ALA A 135 -0.20 -11.01 2.13
C ALA A 135 -1.12 -11.87 1.26
N LEU A 136 -1.23 -11.57 -0.04
CA LEU A 136 -2.03 -12.36 -0.99
C LEU A 136 -1.47 -13.78 -1.17
N TRP A 137 -0.15 -13.94 -1.31
CA TRP A 137 0.46 -15.27 -1.42
C TRP A 137 0.33 -16.07 -0.13
N VAL A 138 0.46 -15.45 1.04
CA VAL A 138 0.21 -16.09 2.35
C VAL A 138 -1.25 -16.51 2.46
N GLY A 139 -2.20 -15.64 2.09
CA GLY A 139 -3.62 -15.95 2.04
C GLY A 139 -3.96 -17.09 1.07
N ALA A 140 -3.33 -17.12 -0.11
CA ALA A 140 -3.47 -18.21 -1.07
C ALA A 140 -2.98 -19.55 -0.48
N MET A 141 -1.83 -19.54 0.18
CA MET A 141 -1.29 -20.73 0.84
C MET A 141 -2.20 -21.23 1.96
N TYR A 142 -2.72 -20.30 2.79
CA TYR A 142 -3.69 -20.64 3.83
C TYR A 142 -4.95 -21.30 3.25
N LEU A 143 -5.48 -20.77 2.14
CA LEU A 143 -6.66 -21.36 1.48
C LEU A 143 -6.39 -22.77 0.92
N ILE A 144 -5.16 -23.03 0.45
CA ILE A 144 -4.74 -24.37 0.02
C ILE A 144 -4.73 -25.34 1.20
N ILE A 145 -4.12 -24.95 2.32
CA ILE A 145 -4.07 -25.75 3.55
C ILE A 145 -5.48 -26.01 4.08
N ALA A 146 -6.33 -24.99 4.07
CA ALA A 146 -7.74 -25.11 4.49
C ALA A 146 -8.65 -25.80 3.44
N LYS A 147 -8.11 -26.39 2.38
CA LYS A 147 -8.86 -27.05 1.28
C LYS A 147 -9.94 -26.18 0.66
N LYS A 148 -9.75 -24.87 0.63
CA LYS A 148 -10.68 -23.87 0.05
C LYS A 148 -10.19 -23.40 -1.31
N ASN A 149 -11.06 -22.69 -2.04
CA ASN A 149 -10.70 -22.15 -3.34
C ASN A 149 -9.65 -21.03 -3.19
N HIS A 150 -8.41 -21.34 -3.55
CA HIS A 150 -7.27 -20.41 -3.44
C HIS A 150 -7.18 -19.41 -4.61
N TRP A 151 -7.88 -19.66 -5.73
CA TRP A 151 -7.78 -18.82 -6.92
C TRP A 151 -8.18 -17.38 -6.67
N ILE A 152 -9.10 -17.15 -5.73
CA ILE A 152 -9.55 -15.82 -5.31
C ILE A 152 -8.41 -14.94 -4.77
N ALA A 153 -7.35 -15.56 -4.24
CA ALA A 153 -6.15 -14.87 -3.78
C ALA A 153 -4.98 -15.01 -4.76
N SER A 154 -4.81 -16.18 -5.40
CA SER A 154 -3.68 -16.47 -6.28
C SER A 154 -3.68 -15.65 -7.57
N ILE A 155 -4.85 -15.40 -8.18
CA ILE A 155 -4.93 -14.58 -9.40
C ILE A 155 -4.55 -13.13 -9.13
N PRO A 156 -5.14 -12.44 -8.14
CA PRO A 156 -4.70 -11.10 -7.76
C PRO A 156 -3.23 -11.07 -7.32
N ALA A 157 -2.73 -12.10 -6.62
CA ALA A 157 -1.34 -12.19 -6.21
C ALA A 157 -0.39 -12.19 -7.42
N ALA A 158 -0.67 -13.00 -8.43
CA ALA A 158 0.14 -13.08 -9.65
C ALA A 158 0.14 -11.75 -10.41
N PHE A 159 -1.03 -11.13 -10.57
CA PHE A 159 -1.17 -9.83 -11.22
C PHE A 159 -0.39 -8.74 -10.48
N MET A 160 -0.54 -8.64 -9.17
CA MET A 160 0.15 -7.64 -8.36
C MET A 160 1.67 -7.90 -8.30
N THR A 161 2.09 -9.17 -8.28
CA THR A 161 3.52 -9.53 -8.34
C THR A 161 4.16 -9.00 -9.61
N TYR A 162 3.51 -9.16 -10.76
CA TYR A 162 3.98 -8.62 -12.03
C TYR A 162 4.12 -7.10 -11.99
N ASN A 163 3.09 -6.40 -11.53
CA ASN A 163 3.12 -4.93 -11.44
C ASN A 163 4.24 -4.43 -10.53
N VAL A 164 4.41 -5.04 -9.36
CA VAL A 164 5.45 -4.66 -8.38
C VAL A 164 6.86 -4.86 -8.95
N PHE A 165 7.10 -5.97 -9.66
CA PHE A 165 8.39 -6.21 -10.29
C PHE A 165 8.65 -5.29 -11.49
N VAL A 166 7.67 -5.09 -12.36
CA VAL A 166 7.82 -4.14 -13.48
C VAL A 166 8.12 -2.73 -12.96
N TYR A 167 7.39 -2.29 -11.93
CA TYR A 167 7.57 -0.97 -11.36
C TYR A 167 8.99 -0.76 -10.80
N ILE A 168 9.49 -1.69 -9.99
CA ILE A 168 10.83 -1.54 -9.40
C ILE A 168 11.95 -1.65 -10.45
N LEU A 169 11.74 -2.40 -11.52
CA LEU A 169 12.69 -2.49 -12.62
C LEU A 169 12.71 -1.21 -13.47
N TYR A 170 11.55 -0.60 -13.71
CA TYR A 170 11.39 0.56 -14.57
C TYR A 170 11.67 1.90 -13.89
N GLU A 171 11.13 2.09 -12.68
CA GLU A 171 11.16 3.39 -12.01
C GLU A 171 12.55 3.78 -11.50
N LYS A 172 12.78 5.12 -11.44
CA LYS A 172 14.05 5.71 -10.95
C LYS A 172 14.36 5.35 -9.49
N ILE A 173 13.37 4.99 -8.71
CA ILE A 173 13.57 4.54 -7.32
C ILE A 173 14.15 3.13 -7.22
N GLY A 174 14.15 2.37 -8.34
CA GLY A 174 14.70 1.04 -8.44
C GLY A 174 15.87 0.96 -9.42
N PHE A 175 15.75 0.12 -10.44
CA PHE A 175 16.84 -0.17 -11.37
C PHE A 175 16.89 0.75 -12.58
N ASN A 176 15.84 1.55 -12.83
CA ASN A 176 15.73 2.49 -13.95
C ASN A 176 16.04 1.86 -15.32
N LEU A 177 15.54 0.65 -15.56
CA LEU A 177 15.75 -0.07 -16.80
C LEU A 177 14.77 0.40 -17.90
N PRO A 178 15.10 0.19 -19.19
CA PRO A 178 14.17 0.46 -20.28
C PRO A 178 12.86 -0.32 -20.11
N LEU A 179 11.74 0.29 -20.51
CA LEU A 179 10.40 -0.25 -20.30
C LEU A 179 10.23 -1.69 -20.83
N ASN A 180 10.75 -1.96 -22.03
CA ASN A 180 10.68 -3.30 -22.63
C ASN A 180 11.42 -4.37 -21.82
N VAL A 181 12.59 -4.02 -21.28
CA VAL A 181 13.38 -4.90 -20.40
C VAL A 181 12.63 -5.14 -19.08
N SER A 182 12.01 -4.10 -18.54
CA SER A 182 11.25 -4.17 -17.31
C SER A 182 10.00 -5.05 -17.42
N TYR A 183 9.31 -5.02 -18.55
CA TYR A 183 8.17 -5.91 -18.82
C TYR A 183 8.61 -7.38 -18.89
N ILE A 184 9.66 -7.67 -19.63
CA ILE A 184 10.19 -9.05 -19.77
C ILE A 184 10.74 -9.52 -18.42
N GLY A 185 11.56 -8.70 -17.76
CA GLY A 185 12.13 -9.01 -16.46
C GLY A 185 11.06 -9.23 -15.38
N GLY A 186 10.05 -8.37 -15.33
CA GLY A 186 8.90 -8.50 -14.43
C GLY A 186 8.12 -9.80 -14.67
N LEU A 187 7.93 -10.19 -15.95
CA LEU A 187 7.27 -11.45 -16.29
C LEU A 187 8.10 -12.67 -15.81
N VAL A 188 9.39 -12.68 -16.07
CA VAL A 188 10.29 -13.77 -15.64
C VAL A 188 10.29 -13.92 -14.13
N LEU A 189 10.45 -12.82 -13.39
CA LEU A 189 10.42 -12.84 -11.92
C LEU A 189 9.06 -13.32 -11.40
N THR A 190 7.96 -12.92 -12.02
CA THR A 190 6.62 -13.37 -11.65
C THR A 190 6.45 -14.86 -11.86
N ILE A 191 6.94 -15.41 -12.99
CA ILE A 191 6.91 -16.85 -13.26
C ILE A 191 7.71 -17.60 -12.20
N ILE A 192 8.88 -17.11 -11.82
CA ILE A 192 9.70 -17.73 -10.77
C ILE A 192 8.92 -17.80 -9.44
N VAL A 193 8.25 -16.71 -9.03
CA VAL A 193 7.43 -16.68 -7.81
C VAL A 193 6.27 -17.66 -7.90
N ILE A 194 5.57 -17.72 -9.04
CA ILE A 194 4.46 -18.65 -9.25
C ILE A 194 4.94 -20.11 -9.16
N VAL A 195 6.06 -20.43 -9.82
CA VAL A 195 6.64 -21.78 -9.78
C VAL A 195 7.04 -22.17 -8.35
N ALA A 196 7.72 -21.27 -7.64
CA ALA A 196 8.08 -21.48 -6.23
C ALA A 196 6.84 -21.69 -5.35
N PHE A 197 5.77 -20.93 -5.56
CA PHE A 197 4.50 -21.09 -4.85
C PHE A 197 3.87 -22.45 -5.15
N ILE A 198 3.81 -22.87 -6.42
CA ILE A 198 3.24 -24.18 -6.83
C ILE A 198 4.04 -25.32 -6.21
N MET A 199 5.37 -25.27 -6.28
CA MET A 199 6.23 -26.32 -5.66
C MET A 199 5.96 -26.43 -4.16
N ARG A 200 5.85 -25.29 -3.47
CA ARG A 200 5.53 -25.28 -2.04
C ARG A 200 4.12 -25.81 -1.75
N ALA A 201 3.15 -25.43 -2.56
CA ALA A 201 1.77 -25.88 -2.44
C ALA A 201 1.64 -27.41 -2.60
N ILE A 202 2.37 -27.99 -3.55
CA ILE A 202 2.41 -29.45 -3.77
C ILE A 202 3.06 -30.14 -2.56
N SER A 203 4.19 -29.62 -2.08
CA SER A 203 4.89 -30.14 -0.91
C SER A 203 4.00 -30.17 0.33
N VAL A 204 3.27 -29.09 0.60
CA VAL A 204 2.37 -28.97 1.77
C VAL A 204 1.19 -29.95 1.66
N ARG A 205 0.63 -30.14 0.45
CA ARG A 205 -0.43 -31.15 0.23
C ARG A 205 0.06 -32.58 0.43
N GLY A 206 1.31 -32.85 0.06
CA GLY A 206 1.92 -34.20 0.17
C GLY A 206 2.31 -34.58 1.60
N THR A 207 2.58 -33.60 2.48
CA THR A 207 3.00 -33.84 3.86
C THR A 207 1.83 -34.03 4.85
N GLY A 208 0.58 -33.98 4.40
CA GLY A 208 -0.57 -34.14 5.28
C GLY A 208 -0.71 -33.06 6.37
N PHE A 209 0.01 -31.93 6.25
CA PHE A 209 -0.07 -30.78 7.15
C PHE A 209 -1.40 -30.05 6.90
N LEU A 210 -2.47 -30.72 7.27
CA LEU A 210 -3.82 -30.19 7.28
C LEU A 210 -4.05 -29.70 8.70
N LEU A 211 -4.60 -28.51 8.83
CA LEU A 211 -5.12 -28.04 10.11
C LEU A 211 -6.19 -29.06 10.53
N ASP A 212 -5.89 -29.91 11.52
CA ASP A 212 -6.90 -30.68 12.20
C ASP A 212 -7.89 -29.70 12.82
N GLU A 213 -9.18 -29.92 12.57
CA GLU A 213 -10.29 -29.09 13.05
C GLU A 213 -10.37 -29.08 14.57
#